data_37cb96d26758face56b0535dbab00fd1
#
_entry.id   37cb96d26758face56b0535dbab00fd1
#
_cell.length_a   1.000
_cell.length_b   1.000
_cell.length_c   1.000
_cell.angle_alpha   90.00
_cell.angle_beta   90.00
_cell.angle_gamma   90.00
#
_symmetry.space_group_name_H-M   'P 1'
#
loop_
_entity.id
_entity.type
_entity.pdbx_description
1 polymer ?
#
loop_
_entity_poly.entity_id
_entity_poly.type
_entity_poly.pdbx_seq_one_letter_code
_entity_poly.pdbx_strand_id
1 'polypeptide(L)'
;MANVNVTYQELTNTATRLSSGQTEIEQKLSELKKLVDNLIAEGFQTDKASGAFQTSYDEFTTGATKTIQGLEGLSSFLKSSADAFDQVDQQLSSAIKG
;
A
#
# COMPACT_ATOMS: atom_id res chain seq x y z
N MET A 1 16.99 -18.01 16.12
CA MET A 1 16.42 -17.78 16.27
C MET A 1 15.64 -17.14 16.20
N ALA A 2 15.50 -17.01 15.91
CA ALA A 2 14.72 -16.11 15.62
C ALA A 2 13.76 -15.95 16.50
N ASN A 3 13.92 -15.34 17.35
CA ASN A 3 13.00 -15.08 18.09
C ASN A 3 12.23 -14.11 17.72
N VAL A 4 11.18 -14.34 17.33
CA VAL A 4 10.34 -13.48 16.92
C VAL A 4 9.47 -13.14 17.97
N ASN A 5 9.61 -12.07 18.52
CA ASN A 5 8.71 -11.59 19.45
C ASN A 5 7.72 -10.66 18.79
N VAL A 6 7.17 -11.05 17.71
CA VAL A 6 6.16 -10.25 17.04
C VAL A 6 4.82 -10.58 17.67
N THR A 7 4.18 -9.58 18.22
CA THR A 7 2.91 -9.76 18.88
C THR A 7 1.75 -9.50 17.94
N TYR A 8 0.57 -9.94 18.34
CA TYR A 8 -0.67 -9.63 17.64
C TYR A 8 -0.80 -8.13 17.40
N GLN A 9 -0.49 -7.35 18.43
CA GLN A 9 -0.63 -5.91 18.33
C GLN A 9 0.38 -5.30 17.36
N GLU A 10 1.58 -5.81 17.34
CA GLU A 10 2.58 -5.33 16.38
C GLU A 10 2.17 -5.61 14.95
N LEU A 11 1.60 -6.77 14.70
CA LEU A 11 1.10 -7.12 13.37
C LEU A 11 -0.04 -6.21 12.94
N THR A 12 -1.00 -5.97 13.82
CA THR A 12 -2.14 -5.11 13.48
C THR A 12 -1.70 -3.66 13.33
N ASN A 13 -0.77 -3.19 14.15
CA ASN A 13 -0.26 -1.83 14.03
C ASN A 13 0.47 -1.63 12.71
N THR A 14 1.28 -2.60 12.32
CA THR A 14 2.00 -2.51 11.06
C THR A 14 1.05 -2.55 9.88
N ALA A 15 0.02 -3.41 9.94
CA ALA A 15 -1.00 -3.45 8.89
C ALA A 15 -1.69 -2.10 8.74
N THR A 16 -2.02 -1.46 9.85
CA THR A 16 -2.65 -0.15 9.84
C THR A 16 -1.73 0.91 9.23
N ARG A 17 -0.45 0.86 9.57
CA ARG A 17 0.52 1.79 9.01
C ARG A 17 0.70 1.61 7.50
N LEU A 18 0.69 0.36 7.04
CA LEU A 18 0.77 0.09 5.61
C LEU A 18 -0.46 0.64 4.89
N SER A 19 -1.64 0.48 5.46
CA SER A 19 -2.86 1.02 4.88
C SER A 19 -2.85 2.54 4.85
N SER A 20 -2.38 3.17 5.93
CA SER A 20 -2.26 4.64 5.98
C SER A 20 -1.24 5.13 4.95
N GLY A 21 -0.12 4.43 4.83
CA GLY A 21 0.90 4.76 3.84
C GLY A 21 0.36 4.65 2.43
N GLN A 22 -0.43 3.62 2.17
CA GLN A 22 -1.09 3.45 0.88
C GLN A 22 -1.95 4.67 0.54
N THR A 23 -2.77 5.11 1.49
CA THR A 23 -3.65 6.26 1.29
C THR A 23 -2.83 7.52 1.01
N GLU A 24 -1.73 7.72 1.75
CA GLU A 24 -0.87 8.87 1.54
C GLU A 24 -0.24 8.86 0.15
N ILE A 25 0.21 7.69 -0.32
CA ILE A 25 0.79 7.57 -1.64
C ILE A 25 -0.26 7.84 -2.71
N GLU A 26 -1.47 7.31 -2.52
CA GLU A 26 -2.56 7.54 -3.47
C GLU A 26 -2.91 9.02 -3.56
N GLN A 27 -2.92 9.73 -2.44
CA GLN A 27 -3.17 11.16 -2.43
C GLN A 27 -2.05 11.91 -3.15
N LYS A 28 -0.82 11.51 -2.92
CA LYS A 28 0.33 12.13 -3.57
C LYS A 28 0.29 11.91 -5.09
N LEU A 29 -0.09 10.72 -5.53
CA LEU A 29 -0.22 10.44 -6.96
C LEU A 29 -1.32 11.29 -7.58
N SER A 30 -2.42 11.50 -6.86
CA SER A 30 -3.51 12.35 -7.32
C SER A 30 -3.04 13.79 -7.48
N GLU A 31 -2.26 14.31 -6.54
CA GLU A 31 -1.69 15.63 -6.61
C GLU A 31 -0.75 15.80 -7.80
N LEU A 32 0.10 14.79 -8.01
CA LEU A 32 1.04 14.80 -9.13
C LEU A 32 0.30 14.76 -10.45
N LYS A 33 -0.78 14.00 -10.52
CA LYS A 33 -1.58 13.96 -11.74
C LYS A 33 -2.16 15.34 -12.07
N LYS A 34 -2.61 16.08 -11.08
CA LYS A 34 -3.12 17.43 -11.30
C LYS A 34 -2.04 18.35 -11.83
N LEU A 35 -0.83 18.22 -11.30
CA LEU A 35 0.30 19.01 -11.79
C LEU A 35 0.59 18.74 -13.26
N VAL A 36 0.58 17.46 -13.64
CA VAL A 36 0.83 17.05 -15.02
C VAL A 36 -0.28 17.54 -15.92
N ASP A 37 -1.54 17.37 -15.50
CA ASP A 37 -2.68 17.81 -16.30
C ASP A 37 -2.62 19.33 -16.51
N ASN A 38 -2.24 20.09 -15.50
CA ASN A 38 -2.11 21.53 -15.62
C ASN A 38 -0.98 21.92 -16.58
N LEU A 39 0.13 21.23 -16.51
CA LEU A 39 1.25 21.48 -17.42
C LEU A 39 0.82 21.31 -18.87
N ILE A 40 0.11 20.22 -19.15
CA ILE A 40 -0.37 19.93 -20.50
C ILE A 40 -1.36 20.99 -20.95
N ALA A 41 -2.26 21.38 -20.07
CA ALA A 41 -3.29 22.35 -20.41
C ALA A 41 -2.72 23.75 -20.62
N GLU A 42 -1.69 24.14 -19.85
CA GLU A 42 -1.21 25.49 -19.89
C GLU A 42 -0.05 25.78 -20.79
N GLY A 43 0.70 24.82 -21.17
CA GLY A 43 1.88 25.25 -21.87
C GLY A 43 2.71 24.24 -22.57
N PHE A 44 2.33 23.00 -22.55
CA PHE A 44 3.12 22.00 -23.20
C PHE A 44 2.68 22.01 -24.66
N GLN A 45 3.42 22.72 -25.47
CA GLN A 45 2.90 23.17 -26.74
C GLN A 45 3.18 22.27 -27.93
N THR A 46 4.02 21.28 -27.87
CA THR A 46 4.24 20.46 -29.03
C THR A 46 3.45 19.18 -28.86
N ASP A 47 2.62 18.86 -29.82
CA ASP A 47 1.77 17.69 -29.75
C ASP A 47 2.54 16.40 -29.54
N LYS A 48 3.69 16.26 -30.20
CA LYS A 48 4.46 15.04 -30.06
C LYS A 48 5.09 14.90 -28.69
N ALA A 49 5.69 15.95 -28.18
CA ALA A 49 6.33 15.90 -26.87
C ALA A 49 5.29 15.71 -25.76
N SER A 50 4.17 16.41 -25.88
CA SER A 50 3.10 16.33 -24.93
C SER A 50 2.49 14.92 -24.91
N GLY A 51 2.26 14.34 -26.09
CA GLY A 51 1.73 12.99 -26.18
C GLY A 51 2.70 11.93 -25.64
N ALA A 52 3.99 12.07 -25.94
CA ALA A 52 5.00 11.15 -25.44
C ALA A 52 5.10 11.23 -23.92
N PHE A 53 5.06 12.43 -23.37
CA PHE A 53 5.11 12.62 -21.92
C PHE A 53 3.88 12.02 -21.26
N GLN A 54 2.71 12.25 -21.83
CA GLN A 54 1.47 11.73 -21.29
C GLN A 54 1.47 10.20 -21.27
N THR A 55 1.96 9.57 -22.35
CA THR A 55 2.07 8.12 -22.42
C THR A 55 3.00 7.60 -21.33
N SER A 56 4.15 8.24 -21.15
CA SER A 56 5.10 7.83 -20.11
C SER A 56 4.50 8.01 -18.72
N TYR A 57 3.75 9.08 -18.51
CA TYR A 57 3.12 9.31 -17.23
C TYR A 57 2.02 8.28 -16.95
N ASP A 58 1.25 7.91 -17.96
CA ASP A 58 0.23 6.89 -17.82
C ASP A 58 0.83 5.53 -17.46
N GLU A 59 1.96 5.19 -18.08
CA GLU A 59 2.68 3.97 -17.76
C GLU A 59 3.18 4.01 -16.32
N PHE A 60 3.71 5.14 -15.90
CA PHE A 60 4.15 5.33 -14.53
C PHE A 60 2.97 5.13 -13.55
N THR A 61 1.84 5.73 -13.84
CA THR A 61 0.66 5.63 -12.99
C THR A 61 0.19 4.17 -12.90
N THR A 62 0.18 3.46 -14.01
CA THR A 62 -0.22 2.05 -14.03
C THR A 62 0.71 1.21 -13.14
N GLY A 63 2.03 1.42 -13.28
CA GLY A 63 3.01 0.69 -12.47
C GLY A 63 2.90 1.03 -11.00
N ALA A 64 2.75 2.33 -10.69
CA ALA A 64 2.61 2.78 -9.32
C ALA A 64 1.35 2.21 -8.67
N THR A 65 0.24 2.18 -9.41
CA THR A 65 -1.00 1.62 -8.90
C THR A 65 -0.85 0.14 -8.54
N LYS A 66 -0.16 -0.62 -9.38
CA LYS A 66 0.09 -2.03 -9.09
C LYS A 66 0.93 -2.21 -7.84
N THR A 67 1.94 -1.35 -7.68
CA THR A 67 2.81 -1.41 -6.50
C THR A 67 2.00 -1.09 -5.24
N ILE A 68 1.12 -0.10 -5.32
CA ILE A 68 0.28 0.29 -4.19
C ILE A 68 -0.70 -0.83 -3.83
N GLN A 69 -1.24 -1.51 -4.84
CA GLN A 69 -2.09 -2.68 -4.59
C GLN A 69 -1.32 -3.77 -3.84
N GLY A 70 -0.02 -3.86 -4.08
CA GLY A 70 0.83 -4.77 -3.32
C GLY A 70 0.86 -4.45 -1.84
N LEU A 71 0.82 -3.16 -1.47
CA LEU A 71 0.76 -2.76 -0.07
C LEU A 71 -0.53 -3.25 0.58
N GLU A 72 -1.64 -3.18 -0.15
CA GLU A 72 -2.90 -3.67 0.34
C GLU A 72 -2.82 -5.16 0.63
N GLY A 73 -2.19 -5.92 -0.26
CA GLY A 73 -1.99 -7.36 -0.06
C GLY A 73 -1.13 -7.65 1.17
N LEU A 74 -0.07 -6.85 1.36
CA LEU A 74 0.78 -7.02 2.54
C LEU A 74 0.03 -6.70 3.83
N SER A 75 -0.78 -5.64 3.81
CA SER A 75 -1.59 -5.28 4.96
C SER A 75 -2.58 -6.39 5.30
N SER A 76 -3.26 -6.94 4.29
CA SER A 76 -4.19 -8.04 4.48
C SER A 76 -3.50 -9.29 5.02
N PHE A 77 -2.31 -9.57 4.50
CA PHE A 77 -1.53 -10.71 4.97
C PHE A 77 -1.21 -10.58 6.45
N LEU A 78 -0.79 -9.38 6.88
CA LEU A 78 -0.46 -9.15 8.27
C LEU A 78 -1.68 -9.27 9.17
N LYS A 79 -2.83 -8.79 8.72
CA LYS A 79 -4.06 -8.93 9.49
C LYS A 79 -4.46 -10.40 9.64
N SER A 80 -4.34 -11.18 8.58
CA SER A 80 -4.63 -12.60 8.64
C SER A 80 -3.66 -13.31 9.57
N SER A 81 -2.39 -12.92 9.54
CA SER A 81 -1.38 -13.50 10.42
C SER A 81 -1.68 -13.17 11.87
N ALA A 82 -2.12 -11.94 12.15
CA ALA A 82 -2.49 -11.55 13.50
C ALA A 82 -3.65 -12.39 14.00
N ASP A 83 -4.67 -12.59 13.17
CA ASP A 83 -5.81 -13.39 13.55
C ASP A 83 -5.41 -14.84 13.82
N ALA A 84 -4.51 -15.38 13.02
CA ALA A 84 -4.03 -16.75 13.23
C ALA A 84 -3.27 -16.86 14.55
N PHE A 85 -2.45 -15.85 14.88
CA PHE A 85 -1.73 -15.84 16.15
C PHE A 85 -2.70 -15.79 17.31
N ASP A 86 -3.74 -14.95 17.20
CA ASP A 86 -4.74 -14.83 18.25
C ASP A 86 -5.47 -16.15 18.47
N GLN A 87 -5.83 -16.83 17.41
CA GLN A 87 -6.48 -18.13 17.51
C GLN A 87 -5.60 -19.18 18.18
N VAL A 88 -4.33 -19.20 17.82
CA VAL A 88 -3.37 -20.13 18.43
C VAL A 88 -3.25 -19.86 19.93
N ASP A 89 -3.16 -18.59 20.31
CA ASP A 89 -3.08 -18.20 21.71
C ASP A 89 -4.33 -18.66 22.47
N GLN A 90 -5.48 -18.51 21.88
CA GLN A 90 -6.73 -18.96 22.52
C GLN A 90 -6.75 -20.47 22.68
N GLN A 91 -6.32 -21.20 21.66
CA GLN A 91 -6.28 -22.64 21.72
C GLN A 91 -5.31 -23.14 22.79
N LEU A 92 -4.15 -22.52 22.87
CA LEU A 92 -3.17 -22.89 23.88
C LEU A 92 -3.69 -22.58 25.27
N SER A 93 -4.33 -21.46 25.43
CA SER A 93 -4.90 -21.08 26.72
C SER A 93 -5.96 -22.07 27.16
N SER A 94 -6.82 -22.49 26.23
CA SER A 94 -7.85 -23.49 26.52
C SER A 94 -7.25 -24.85 26.87
N ALA A 95 -6.21 -25.25 26.17
CA ALA A 95 -5.55 -26.51 26.43
C ALA A 95 -4.91 -26.54 27.81
N ILE A 96 -4.33 -25.40 28.21
CA ILE A 96 -3.71 -25.29 29.52
C ILE A 96 -4.73 -25.36 30.63
N LYS A 97 -5.89 -24.74 30.40
CA LYS A 97 -6.91 -24.73 31.40
C LYS A 97 -7.65 -26.04 31.50
N GLY A 98 -7.76 -26.74 30.42
CA GLY A 98 -8.45 -27.97 30.36
C GLY A 98 -7.68 -29.11 30.94
#